data_9262814cc07e78cee3a6afbbf4f2127f
#
_entry.id   9262814cc07e78cee3a6afbbf4f2127f
#
_cell.length_a   1.000
_cell.length_b   1.000
_cell.length_c   1.000
_cell.angle_alpha   90.00
_cell.angle_beta   90.00
_cell.angle_gamma   90.00
#
_symmetry.space_group_name_H-M   'P 1'
#
loop_
_entity.id
_entity.type
_entity.pdbx_description
1 polymer ?
#
loop_
_entity_poly.entity_id
_entity_poly.type
_entity_poly.pdbx_seq_one_letter_code
_entity_poly.pdbx_strand_id
1 'polypeptide(L)'
;MKIKAVGAYSAKQPLEPMDITRREPGPNDVKIEIAYCGVCHSDLHQVRSEWAGTVYPCVPGHEIVGRVVAVGDQVEKHAPGDLVGVGCIVDSCKHCEECEDGLENYCDHMTGTYNSPTPDEPGHTLGGYSQQIVVHERYVLRIRHPQEQLAAVAPLLCAGITTYSPLRHWQAGPGKKVGVVGIGGLGHMGIKLAHAMGAHVVAFTTSEAKREAAKALGADEVVNSRNADEMVAHLKSFDFILNTVAAPHNLDDFTTLLKRDGTMTLVGAPATPHKSPEVFNLIMKRRAIAGSMIGGIPETQEMLDFCAEHGIVADIEMIRADQINEAYERMLRGDVKYRFVIDNRTLTD
;
A
#
# COMPACT_ATOMS: atom_id res chain seq x y z
N MET A 1 -5.61 9.13 26.64
CA MET A 1 -6.58 8.02 26.85
C MET A 1 -5.87 6.70 26.61
N LYS A 2 -6.03 5.70 27.52
CA LYS A 2 -5.48 4.35 27.35
C LYS A 2 -6.38 3.52 26.43
N ILE A 3 -5.79 2.80 25.49
CA ILE A 3 -6.47 1.91 24.55
C ILE A 3 -5.65 0.64 24.32
N LYS A 4 -6.28 -0.42 23.85
CA LYS A 4 -5.63 -1.67 23.51
C LYS A 4 -4.99 -1.60 22.12
N ALA A 5 -3.84 -2.25 22.02
CA ALA A 5 -3.07 -2.39 20.78
C ALA A 5 -2.35 -3.74 20.75
N VAL A 6 -1.77 -4.06 19.61
CA VAL A 6 -0.83 -5.16 19.45
C VAL A 6 0.44 -4.59 18.82
N GLY A 7 1.58 -4.86 19.44
CA GLY A 7 2.87 -4.32 19.01
C GLY A 7 4.05 -5.14 19.50
N ALA A 8 5.25 -4.74 19.13
CA ALA A 8 6.50 -5.39 19.51
C ALA A 8 7.30 -4.50 20.46
N TYR A 9 7.98 -5.13 21.41
CA TYR A 9 8.93 -4.47 22.30
C TYR A 9 10.38 -4.57 21.82
N SER A 10 10.64 -5.41 20.82
CA SER A 10 11.96 -5.53 20.16
C SER A 10 11.85 -6.27 18.83
N ALA A 11 12.88 -6.17 17.98
CA ALA A 11 12.93 -6.79 16.66
C ALA A 11 12.80 -8.33 16.65
N LYS A 12 13.11 -8.98 17.77
CA LYS A 12 13.16 -10.45 17.88
C LYS A 12 11.96 -11.05 18.60
N GLN A 13 11.08 -10.21 19.12
CA GLN A 13 9.88 -10.66 19.83
C GLN A 13 8.68 -10.70 18.89
N PRO A 14 7.73 -11.63 19.08
CA PRO A 14 6.45 -11.58 18.40
C PRO A 14 5.69 -10.32 18.82
N LEU A 15 4.67 -9.99 18.05
CA LEU A 15 3.69 -8.97 18.42
C LEU A 15 2.88 -9.46 19.62
N GLU A 16 2.72 -8.63 20.63
CA GLU A 16 2.01 -8.91 21.87
C GLU A 16 0.94 -7.87 22.16
N PRO A 17 -0.15 -8.22 22.88
CA PRO A 17 -1.10 -7.24 23.38
C PRO A 17 -0.42 -6.22 24.29
N MET A 18 -0.79 -4.95 24.15
CA MET A 18 -0.27 -3.86 24.97
C MET A 18 -1.29 -2.75 25.16
N ASP A 19 -1.11 -1.97 26.22
CA ASP A 19 -1.81 -0.71 26.39
C ASP A 19 -0.97 0.43 25.84
N ILE A 20 -1.59 1.29 25.03
CA ILE A 20 -0.95 2.52 24.53
C ILE A 20 -1.77 3.74 24.95
N THR A 21 -1.11 4.89 24.97
CA THR A 21 -1.79 6.17 25.18
C THR A 21 -1.95 6.91 23.87
N ARG A 22 -3.18 7.36 23.57
CA ARG A 22 -3.44 8.31 22.48
C ARG A 22 -3.68 9.69 23.08
N ARG A 23 -3.21 10.74 22.39
CA ARG A 23 -3.52 12.12 22.73
C ARG A 23 -5.03 12.39 22.60
N GLU A 24 -5.52 13.42 23.25
CA GLU A 24 -6.86 13.93 22.99
C GLU A 24 -6.87 14.70 21.66
N PRO A 25 -8.01 14.76 20.95
CA PRO A 25 -8.13 15.55 19.74
C PRO A 25 -7.86 17.03 20.00
N GLY A 26 -6.95 17.62 19.22
CA GLY A 26 -6.80 19.06 19.11
C GLY A 26 -7.87 19.67 18.19
N PRO A 27 -7.84 21.03 17.98
CA PRO A 27 -8.89 21.73 17.22
C PRO A 27 -9.18 21.20 15.83
N ASN A 28 -8.16 20.74 15.11
CA ASN A 28 -8.26 20.23 13.74
C ASN A 28 -8.18 18.70 13.63
N ASP A 29 -8.33 17.99 14.75
CA ASP A 29 -8.15 16.56 14.76
C ASP A 29 -9.46 15.78 14.68
N VAL A 30 -9.35 14.62 14.07
CA VAL A 30 -10.40 13.62 13.98
C VAL A 30 -9.98 12.40 14.79
N LYS A 31 -10.83 11.97 15.71
CA LYS A 31 -10.66 10.74 16.47
C LYS A 31 -11.47 9.63 15.82
N ILE A 32 -10.78 8.55 15.48
CA ILE A 32 -11.33 7.45 14.72
C ILE A 32 -11.29 6.17 15.56
N GLU A 33 -12.42 5.50 15.69
CA GLU A 33 -12.50 4.12 16.14
C GLU A 33 -12.18 3.20 14.98
N ILE A 34 -11.13 2.39 15.10
CA ILE A 34 -10.63 1.55 14.04
C ILE A 34 -11.45 0.27 13.98
N ALA A 35 -12.13 0.04 12.86
CA ALA A 35 -12.86 -1.18 12.62
C ALA A 35 -11.97 -2.27 12.02
N TYR A 36 -11.12 -1.88 11.06
CA TYR A 36 -10.25 -2.79 10.31
C TYR A 36 -8.90 -2.17 10.05
N CYS A 37 -7.86 -3.00 10.06
CA CYS A 37 -6.52 -2.60 9.64
C CYS A 37 -5.92 -3.69 8.73
N GLY A 38 -5.48 -3.31 7.53
CA GLY A 38 -4.79 -4.23 6.63
C GLY A 38 -3.39 -4.56 7.14
N VAL A 39 -2.87 -5.70 6.70
CA VAL A 39 -1.53 -6.20 7.03
C VAL A 39 -0.63 -6.11 5.80
N CYS A 40 0.47 -5.39 5.93
CA CYS A 40 1.45 -5.17 4.87
C CYS A 40 2.82 -5.78 5.21
N HIS A 41 3.61 -6.11 4.18
CA HIS A 41 5.02 -6.49 4.38
C HIS A 41 5.81 -5.39 5.07
N SER A 42 5.45 -4.12 4.83
CA SER A 42 6.09 -2.97 5.51
C SER A 42 5.94 -3.03 7.03
N ASP A 43 4.80 -3.50 7.53
CA ASP A 43 4.56 -3.66 8.97
C ASP A 43 5.53 -4.69 9.55
N LEU A 44 5.72 -5.82 8.87
CA LEU A 44 6.65 -6.88 9.26
C LEU A 44 8.10 -6.40 9.22
N HIS A 45 8.52 -5.76 8.12
CA HIS A 45 9.88 -5.23 7.97
C HIS A 45 10.19 -4.20 9.05
N GLN A 46 9.24 -3.31 9.36
CA GLN A 46 9.41 -2.32 10.42
C GLN A 46 9.53 -2.98 11.79
N VAL A 47 8.60 -3.86 12.17
CA VAL A 47 8.62 -4.54 13.46
C VAL A 47 9.92 -5.33 13.67
N ARG A 48 10.46 -5.95 12.63
CA ARG A 48 11.72 -6.72 12.67
C ARG A 48 12.96 -5.85 12.50
N SER A 49 12.80 -4.53 12.35
CA SER A 49 13.89 -3.56 12.12
C SER A 49 14.77 -3.93 10.91
N GLU A 50 14.17 -4.51 9.87
CA GLU A 50 14.89 -4.91 8.66
C GLU A 50 15.29 -3.71 7.80
N TRP A 51 14.64 -2.56 7.98
CA TRP A 51 15.00 -1.29 7.35
C TRP A 51 15.85 -0.39 8.26
N ALA A 52 16.27 -0.89 9.44
CA ALA A 52 16.96 -0.18 10.50
C ALA A 52 16.13 0.95 11.15
N GLY A 53 16.55 1.40 12.32
CA GLY A 53 16.01 2.60 12.97
C GLY A 53 14.64 2.43 13.65
N THR A 54 14.12 1.22 13.80
CA THR A 54 12.84 1.02 14.51
C THR A 54 12.93 1.42 15.97
N VAL A 55 12.01 2.27 16.40
CA VAL A 55 11.82 2.67 17.81
C VAL A 55 10.75 1.78 18.44
N TYR A 56 11.04 1.26 19.63
CA TYR A 56 10.12 0.39 20.37
C TYR A 56 9.58 1.09 21.64
N PRO A 57 8.34 0.76 22.09
CA PRO A 57 7.43 -0.21 21.52
C PRO A 57 6.91 0.21 20.14
N CYS A 58 6.87 -0.71 19.18
CA CYS A 58 6.39 -0.46 17.83
C CYS A 58 4.99 -1.06 17.64
N VAL A 59 4.02 -0.22 17.37
CA VAL A 59 2.66 -0.63 16.98
C VAL A 59 2.50 -0.29 15.49
N PRO A 60 2.51 -1.29 14.60
CA PRO A 60 2.39 -1.06 13.15
C PRO A 60 0.95 -0.84 12.70
N GLY A 61 0.74 -0.83 11.37
CA GLY A 61 -0.56 -0.68 10.73
C GLY A 61 -0.78 0.71 10.13
N HIS A 62 -0.90 0.76 8.81
CA HIS A 62 -1.07 1.98 8.01
C HIS A 62 -2.16 1.84 6.94
N GLU A 63 -3.05 0.87 7.10
CA GLU A 63 -4.18 0.59 6.22
C GLU A 63 -5.46 0.61 7.07
N ILE A 64 -5.82 1.78 7.60
CA ILE A 64 -6.81 1.93 8.65
C ILE A 64 -8.16 2.32 8.06
N VAL A 65 -9.20 1.57 8.39
CA VAL A 65 -10.58 1.91 8.10
C VAL A 65 -11.37 1.93 9.40
N GLY A 66 -12.15 2.99 9.61
CA GLY A 66 -12.90 3.15 10.84
C GLY A 66 -14.01 4.17 10.75
N ARG A 67 -14.52 4.54 11.91
CA ARG A 67 -15.60 5.50 12.07
C ARG A 67 -15.14 6.66 12.94
N VAL A 68 -15.47 7.87 12.52
CA VAL A 68 -15.24 9.07 13.32
C VAL A 68 -16.10 9.00 14.58
N VAL A 69 -15.48 9.16 15.75
CA VAL A 69 -16.17 9.18 17.07
C VAL A 69 -16.15 10.55 17.73
N ALA A 70 -15.16 11.38 17.41
CA ALA A 70 -15.09 12.77 17.86
C ALA A 70 -14.28 13.61 16.89
N VAL A 71 -14.53 14.90 16.84
CA VAL A 71 -13.80 15.89 16.05
C VAL A 71 -13.47 17.10 16.90
N GLY A 72 -12.36 17.78 16.59
CA GLY A 72 -12.04 19.09 17.13
C GLY A 72 -12.98 20.18 16.63
N ASP A 73 -12.99 21.32 17.31
CA ASP A 73 -13.93 22.43 17.04
C ASP A 73 -13.64 23.21 15.74
N GLN A 74 -12.51 22.97 15.09
CA GLN A 74 -12.13 23.54 13.80
C GLN A 74 -12.17 22.53 12.64
N VAL A 75 -12.64 21.31 12.88
CA VAL A 75 -12.79 20.29 11.83
C VAL A 75 -14.01 20.63 10.97
N GLU A 76 -13.80 20.75 9.66
CA GLU A 76 -14.84 21.09 8.69
C GLU A 76 -15.21 19.92 7.76
N LYS A 77 -14.29 18.97 7.56
CA LYS A 77 -14.44 17.94 6.52
C LYS A 77 -15.13 16.67 6.99
N HIS A 78 -15.16 16.45 8.31
CA HIS A 78 -15.63 15.19 8.89
C HIS A 78 -16.54 15.43 10.09
N ALA A 79 -17.49 14.51 10.32
CA ALA A 79 -18.38 14.53 11.46
C ALA A 79 -18.43 13.15 12.15
N PRO A 80 -18.80 13.08 13.45
CA PRO A 80 -19.03 11.81 14.13
C PRO A 80 -20.02 10.93 13.35
N GLY A 81 -19.66 9.67 13.15
CA GLY A 81 -20.40 8.71 12.37
C GLY A 81 -19.87 8.48 10.94
N ASP A 82 -19.04 9.39 10.39
CA ASP A 82 -18.48 9.22 9.05
C ASP A 82 -17.57 7.98 8.96
N LEU A 83 -17.63 7.31 7.81
CA LEU A 83 -16.71 6.25 7.45
C LEU A 83 -15.47 6.84 6.81
N VAL A 84 -14.32 6.55 7.38
CA VAL A 84 -13.06 7.17 7.00
C VAL A 84 -11.90 6.16 6.96
N GLY A 85 -10.84 6.55 6.23
CA GLY A 85 -9.58 5.83 6.20
C GLY A 85 -8.40 6.72 6.57
N VAL A 86 -7.34 6.08 7.06
CA VAL A 86 -6.01 6.66 7.23
C VAL A 86 -5.00 5.74 6.59
N GLY A 87 -4.25 6.28 5.64
CA GLY A 87 -3.21 5.55 4.92
C GLY A 87 -1.85 5.64 5.59
N CYS A 88 -0.81 5.76 4.76
CA CYS A 88 0.58 5.72 5.21
C CYS A 88 1.07 7.03 5.84
N ILE A 89 0.35 8.15 5.70
CA ILE A 89 0.76 9.49 6.09
C ILE A 89 -0.24 10.07 7.09
N VAL A 90 0.26 10.62 8.19
CA VAL A 90 -0.56 11.29 9.22
C VAL A 90 -0.17 12.75 9.45
N ASP A 91 0.98 13.19 8.93
CA ASP A 91 1.38 14.60 8.94
C ASP A 91 2.46 14.88 7.88
N SER A 92 2.67 16.16 7.56
CA SER A 92 3.74 16.70 6.70
C SER A 92 4.01 18.16 7.06
N CYS A 93 4.98 18.84 6.42
CA CYS A 93 5.22 20.26 6.70
C CYS A 93 4.10 21.19 6.23
N LYS A 94 3.28 20.79 5.26
CA LYS A 94 2.10 21.50 4.72
C LYS A 94 2.39 22.75 3.85
N HIS A 95 3.66 23.11 3.64
CA HIS A 95 4.03 24.37 2.99
C HIS A 95 5.22 24.25 2.00
N CYS A 96 5.81 23.06 1.80
CA CYS A 96 6.78 22.84 0.73
C CYS A 96 6.06 22.60 -0.62
N GLU A 97 6.80 22.68 -1.71
CA GLU A 97 6.29 22.48 -3.07
C GLU A 97 5.50 21.17 -3.18
N GLU A 98 6.05 20.07 -2.65
CA GLU A 98 5.39 18.76 -2.66
C GLU A 98 4.05 18.77 -1.91
N CYS A 99 3.98 19.46 -0.77
CA CYS A 99 2.73 19.57 0.00
C CYS A 99 1.69 20.47 -0.68
N GLU A 100 2.12 21.51 -1.39
CA GLU A 100 1.24 22.40 -2.15
C GLU A 100 0.71 21.72 -3.40
N ASP A 101 1.51 20.86 -4.02
CA ASP A 101 1.13 20.03 -5.18
C ASP A 101 0.27 18.79 -4.79
N GLY A 102 0.06 18.55 -3.49
CA GLY A 102 -0.67 17.37 -3.01
C GLY A 102 0.13 16.06 -3.11
N LEU A 103 1.46 16.18 -3.08
CA LEU A 103 2.42 15.08 -3.13
C LEU A 103 3.13 14.94 -1.77
N GLU A 104 2.37 14.95 -0.68
CA GLU A 104 2.87 14.90 0.70
C GLU A 104 3.78 13.70 0.96
N ASN A 105 3.65 12.65 0.17
CA ASN A 105 4.51 11.44 0.20
C ASN A 105 5.98 11.73 -0.18
N TYR A 106 6.26 12.85 -0.82
CA TYR A 106 7.63 13.30 -1.15
C TYR A 106 8.12 14.45 -0.27
N CYS A 107 7.33 14.91 0.70
CA CYS A 107 7.75 15.92 1.66
C CYS A 107 8.88 15.40 2.56
N ASP A 108 9.98 16.15 2.70
CA ASP A 108 11.11 15.79 3.57
C ASP A 108 10.73 15.67 5.05
N HIS A 109 9.58 16.27 5.44
CA HIS A 109 9.01 16.22 6.80
C HIS A 109 7.74 15.37 6.85
N MET A 110 7.59 14.41 5.94
CA MET A 110 6.48 13.46 5.98
C MET A 110 6.52 12.65 7.28
N THR A 111 5.37 12.57 7.96
CA THR A 111 5.21 11.74 9.15
C THR A 111 4.37 10.51 8.79
N GLY A 112 4.98 9.34 8.90
CA GLY A 112 4.30 8.06 8.68
C GLY A 112 3.32 7.72 9.80
N THR A 113 2.36 6.88 9.51
CA THR A 113 1.29 6.47 10.42
C THR A 113 1.83 5.71 11.64
N TYR A 114 2.98 5.08 11.52
CA TYR A 114 3.71 4.49 12.65
C TYR A 114 5.22 4.73 12.52
N ASN A 115 5.89 4.65 13.66
CA ASN A 115 7.35 4.69 13.83
C ASN A 115 8.04 5.93 13.24
N SER A 116 7.32 7.03 13.08
CA SER A 116 7.90 8.33 12.72
C SER A 116 7.99 9.22 13.94
N PRO A 117 9.03 10.08 14.07
CA PRO A 117 9.15 11.03 15.17
C PRO A 117 7.91 11.92 15.28
N THR A 118 7.46 12.18 16.54
CA THR A 118 6.36 13.09 16.86
C THR A 118 6.63 13.73 18.22
N PRO A 119 6.16 14.97 18.48
CA PRO A 119 6.22 15.57 19.81
C PRO A 119 5.30 14.88 20.83
N ASP A 120 4.31 14.12 20.38
CA ASP A 120 3.38 13.39 21.24
C ASP A 120 4.05 12.17 21.89
N GLU A 121 3.62 11.81 23.11
CA GLU A 121 4.03 10.57 23.76
C GLU A 121 3.64 9.33 22.90
N PRO A 122 4.52 8.36 22.71
CA PRO A 122 5.84 8.15 23.33
C PRO A 122 7.04 8.73 22.51
N GLY A 123 6.86 9.74 21.71
CA GLY A 123 7.90 10.37 20.90
C GLY A 123 7.97 9.83 19.46
N HIS A 124 7.11 8.88 19.12
CA HIS A 124 6.94 8.36 17.78
C HIS A 124 5.50 7.92 17.53
N THR A 125 5.10 7.92 16.26
CA THR A 125 3.74 7.53 15.87
C THR A 125 3.49 6.04 16.09
N LEU A 126 2.27 5.70 16.48
CA LEU A 126 1.78 4.35 16.70
C LEU A 126 0.63 4.07 15.72
N GLY A 127 0.65 2.92 15.07
CA GLY A 127 -0.24 2.60 13.95
C GLY A 127 -1.60 2.02 14.31
N GLY A 128 -2.21 1.44 13.30
CA GLY A 128 -3.58 0.96 13.29
C GLY A 128 -3.81 -0.42 13.91
N TYR A 129 -2.77 -1.12 14.38
CA TYR A 129 -2.99 -2.33 15.19
C TYR A 129 -3.41 -1.94 16.60
N SER A 130 -4.39 -1.06 16.69
CA SER A 130 -4.92 -0.47 17.91
C SER A 130 -6.40 -0.15 17.75
N GLN A 131 -7.10 0.11 18.86
CA GLN A 131 -8.52 0.38 18.84
C GLN A 131 -8.89 1.75 18.25
N GLN A 132 -8.02 2.74 18.40
CA GLN A 132 -8.31 4.12 17.98
C GLN A 132 -7.06 4.83 17.48
N ILE A 133 -7.27 5.87 16.66
CA ILE A 133 -6.24 6.81 16.23
C ILE A 133 -6.78 8.24 16.24
N VAL A 134 -5.90 9.22 16.45
CA VAL A 134 -6.20 10.66 16.37
C VAL A 134 -5.30 11.25 15.31
N VAL A 135 -5.90 11.86 14.28
CA VAL A 135 -5.19 12.35 13.09
C VAL A 135 -5.78 13.71 12.68
N HIS A 136 -4.93 14.63 12.23
CA HIS A 136 -5.38 15.91 11.68
C HIS A 136 -6.27 15.66 10.45
N GLU A 137 -7.40 16.38 10.32
CA GLU A 137 -8.41 16.18 9.27
C GLU A 137 -7.86 16.18 7.84
N ARG A 138 -6.73 16.86 7.57
CA ARG A 138 -6.06 16.88 6.27
C ARG A 138 -5.66 15.49 5.79
N TYR A 139 -5.33 14.58 6.69
CA TYR A 139 -4.83 13.23 6.38
C TYR A 139 -5.90 12.14 6.58
N VAL A 140 -7.14 12.53 6.80
CA VAL A 140 -8.28 11.63 6.92
C VAL A 140 -9.03 11.59 5.59
N LEU A 141 -9.28 10.39 5.10
CA LEU A 141 -9.85 10.11 3.78
C LEU A 141 -11.29 9.63 3.92
N ARG A 142 -12.18 10.09 3.04
CA ARG A 142 -13.57 9.61 3.00
C ARG A 142 -13.65 8.26 2.31
N ILE A 143 -14.45 7.36 2.86
CA ILE A 143 -14.74 6.06 2.24
C ILE A 143 -16.17 6.07 1.74
N ARG A 144 -16.33 5.83 0.43
CA ARG A 144 -17.64 5.79 -0.27
C ARG A 144 -18.11 4.37 -0.58
N HIS A 145 -17.29 3.38 -0.29
CA HIS A 145 -17.65 1.98 -0.48
C HIS A 145 -18.79 1.56 0.46
N PRO A 146 -19.60 0.59 0.07
CA PRO A 146 -20.62 -0.02 0.94
C PRO A 146 -20.01 -0.56 2.24
N GLN A 147 -20.79 -0.49 3.32
CA GLN A 147 -20.30 -0.86 4.66
C GLN A 147 -19.80 -2.31 4.76
N GLU A 148 -20.38 -3.23 4.01
CA GLU A 148 -19.98 -4.64 3.94
C GLU A 148 -18.62 -4.86 3.27
N GLN A 149 -18.10 -3.87 2.53
CA GLN A 149 -16.80 -3.93 1.85
C GLN A 149 -15.68 -3.30 2.66
N LEU A 150 -15.94 -2.66 3.78
CA LEU A 150 -14.96 -1.83 4.51
C LEU A 150 -13.67 -2.57 4.86
N ALA A 151 -13.75 -3.83 5.24
CA ALA A 151 -12.55 -4.64 5.48
C ALA A 151 -11.67 -4.76 4.22
N ALA A 152 -12.29 -4.96 3.06
CA ALA A 152 -11.59 -5.10 1.79
C ALA A 152 -11.09 -3.75 1.21
N VAL A 153 -11.58 -2.62 1.75
CA VAL A 153 -11.08 -1.27 1.45
C VAL A 153 -9.76 -0.98 2.16
N ALA A 154 -9.52 -1.53 3.34
CA ALA A 154 -8.33 -1.22 4.13
C ALA A 154 -7.02 -1.35 3.33
N PRO A 155 -6.75 -2.43 2.57
CA PRO A 155 -5.52 -2.52 1.78
C PRO A 155 -5.42 -1.52 0.62
N LEU A 156 -6.49 -0.87 0.20
CA LEU A 156 -6.43 0.18 -0.83
C LEU A 156 -5.57 1.36 -0.36
N LEU A 157 -5.55 1.62 0.95
CA LEU A 157 -4.81 2.74 1.56
C LEU A 157 -3.28 2.59 1.51
N CYS A 158 -2.78 1.43 1.11
CA CYS A 158 -1.37 1.19 0.82
C CYS A 158 -1.20 0.53 -0.55
N ALA A 159 -1.65 -0.73 -0.71
CA ALA A 159 -1.47 -1.46 -1.96
C ALA A 159 -2.24 -0.82 -3.13
N GLY A 160 -3.42 -0.26 -2.88
CA GLY A 160 -4.20 0.47 -3.87
C GLY A 160 -3.46 1.69 -4.37
N ILE A 161 -3.14 2.63 -3.49
CA ILE A 161 -2.47 3.88 -3.87
C ILE A 161 -1.07 3.66 -4.45
N THR A 162 -0.30 2.72 -3.90
CA THR A 162 1.05 2.39 -4.39
C THR A 162 1.03 1.92 -5.85
N THR A 163 -0.04 1.26 -6.27
CA THR A 163 -0.20 0.79 -7.66
C THR A 163 -0.97 1.76 -8.54
N TYR A 164 -1.92 2.51 -7.97
CA TYR A 164 -2.70 3.53 -8.69
C TYR A 164 -1.85 4.72 -9.14
N SER A 165 -1.03 5.29 -8.24
CA SER A 165 -0.23 6.47 -8.50
C SER A 165 0.66 6.32 -9.75
N PRO A 166 1.51 5.29 -9.90
CA PRO A 166 2.30 5.12 -11.11
C PRO A 166 1.46 4.79 -12.35
N LEU A 167 0.37 4.02 -12.23
CA LEU A 167 -0.52 3.75 -13.36
C LEU A 167 -1.13 5.06 -13.90
N ARG A 168 -1.57 5.94 -13.02
CA ARG A 168 -2.10 7.25 -13.38
C ARG A 168 -1.03 8.18 -13.95
N HIS A 169 0.14 8.27 -13.28
CA HIS A 169 1.24 9.16 -13.68
C HIS A 169 1.74 8.82 -15.10
N TRP A 170 1.94 7.55 -15.41
CA TRP A 170 2.37 7.09 -16.74
C TRP A 170 1.21 6.78 -17.69
N GLN A 171 0.00 7.27 -17.36
CA GLN A 171 -1.18 7.28 -18.22
C GLN A 171 -1.56 5.87 -18.73
N ALA A 172 -1.58 4.90 -17.84
CA ALA A 172 -2.17 3.60 -18.13
C ALA A 172 -3.65 3.79 -18.52
N GLY A 173 -4.09 3.17 -19.62
CA GLY A 173 -5.44 3.37 -20.09
C GLY A 173 -5.69 2.79 -21.48
N PRO A 174 -6.78 3.16 -22.17
CA PRO A 174 -7.13 2.63 -23.49
C PRO A 174 -5.99 2.77 -24.50
N GLY A 175 -5.71 1.70 -25.23
CA GLY A 175 -4.64 1.63 -26.23
C GLY A 175 -3.22 1.47 -25.67
N LYS A 176 -3.05 1.39 -24.35
CA LYS A 176 -1.78 1.10 -23.71
C LYS A 176 -1.67 -0.36 -23.32
N LYS A 177 -0.51 -0.96 -23.55
CA LYS A 177 -0.16 -2.30 -23.04
C LYS A 177 0.65 -2.14 -21.77
N VAL A 178 0.09 -2.64 -20.67
CA VAL A 178 0.63 -2.52 -19.32
C VAL A 178 1.05 -3.90 -18.80
N GLY A 179 2.29 -4.01 -18.35
CA GLY A 179 2.79 -5.20 -17.66
C GLY A 179 2.70 -5.02 -16.15
N VAL A 180 2.24 -6.05 -15.43
CA VAL A 180 2.30 -6.10 -13.97
C VAL A 180 3.17 -7.28 -13.55
N VAL A 181 4.30 -7.00 -12.93
CA VAL A 181 5.28 -8.02 -12.53
C VAL A 181 5.07 -8.40 -11.06
N GLY A 182 4.76 -9.69 -10.85
CA GLY A 182 4.42 -10.24 -9.54
C GLY A 182 2.92 -10.20 -9.26
N ILE A 183 2.38 -11.30 -8.73
CA ILE A 183 0.97 -11.44 -8.36
C ILE A 183 0.90 -11.75 -6.87
N GLY A 184 1.02 -10.70 -6.07
CA GLY A 184 0.94 -10.69 -4.62
C GLY A 184 0.07 -9.54 -4.14
N GLY A 185 0.31 -9.06 -2.91
CA GLY A 185 -0.49 -8.00 -2.28
C GLY A 185 -0.55 -6.68 -3.06
N LEU A 186 0.53 -6.27 -3.74
CA LEU A 186 0.53 -5.12 -4.66
C LEU A 186 0.02 -5.50 -6.05
N GLY A 187 0.56 -6.57 -6.62
CA GLY A 187 0.29 -6.94 -8.02
C GLY A 187 -1.17 -7.24 -8.31
N HIS A 188 -1.93 -7.85 -7.38
CA HIS A 188 -3.35 -8.09 -7.59
C HIS A 188 -4.13 -6.76 -7.72
N MET A 189 -3.76 -5.73 -6.93
CA MET A 189 -4.34 -4.39 -7.06
C MET A 189 -3.92 -3.72 -8.37
N GLY A 190 -2.62 -3.84 -8.73
CA GLY A 190 -2.11 -3.32 -10.01
C GLY A 190 -2.85 -3.88 -11.23
N ILE A 191 -3.18 -5.17 -11.24
CA ILE A 191 -3.97 -5.81 -12.30
C ILE A 191 -5.39 -5.23 -12.34
N LYS A 192 -6.10 -5.22 -11.19
CA LYS A 192 -7.47 -4.70 -11.09
C LYS A 192 -7.57 -3.24 -11.55
N LEU A 193 -6.65 -2.40 -11.08
CA LEU A 193 -6.64 -0.97 -11.40
C LEU A 193 -6.29 -0.70 -12.86
N ALA A 194 -5.24 -1.34 -13.41
CA ALA A 194 -4.87 -1.18 -14.81
C ALA A 194 -5.99 -1.64 -15.76
N HIS A 195 -6.67 -2.74 -15.41
CA HIS A 195 -7.85 -3.23 -16.16
C HIS A 195 -9.01 -2.23 -16.11
N ALA A 196 -9.34 -1.72 -14.92
CA ALA A 196 -10.41 -0.73 -14.76
C ALA A 196 -10.10 0.60 -15.46
N MET A 197 -8.83 0.98 -15.60
CA MET A 197 -8.38 2.12 -16.38
C MET A 197 -8.47 1.87 -17.90
N GLY A 198 -8.80 0.64 -18.34
CA GLY A 198 -8.99 0.29 -19.75
C GLY A 198 -7.70 -0.08 -20.50
N ALA A 199 -6.61 -0.38 -19.80
CA ALA A 199 -5.37 -0.86 -20.41
C ALA A 199 -5.49 -2.31 -20.83
N HIS A 200 -4.66 -2.74 -21.82
CA HIS A 200 -4.41 -4.15 -22.08
C HIS A 200 -3.39 -4.67 -21.07
N VAL A 201 -3.82 -5.52 -20.15
CA VAL A 201 -3.05 -5.93 -18.97
C VAL A 201 -2.41 -7.31 -19.18
N VAL A 202 -1.08 -7.36 -19.03
CA VAL A 202 -0.32 -8.61 -19.02
C VAL A 202 0.30 -8.82 -17.64
N ALA A 203 -0.10 -9.90 -16.98
CA ALA A 203 0.45 -10.24 -15.66
C ALA A 203 1.64 -11.21 -15.82
N PHE A 204 2.75 -10.91 -15.13
CA PHE A 204 3.93 -11.77 -15.09
C PHE A 204 3.99 -12.54 -13.78
N THR A 205 4.16 -13.85 -13.87
CA THR A 205 4.29 -14.75 -12.70
C THR A 205 5.36 -15.81 -12.95
N THR A 206 5.93 -16.33 -11.88
CA THR A 206 6.80 -17.52 -11.94
C THR A 206 6.04 -18.82 -11.66
N SER A 207 4.71 -18.75 -11.44
CA SER A 207 3.88 -19.88 -11.03
C SER A 207 2.71 -20.09 -11.98
N GLU A 208 2.66 -21.22 -12.66
CA GLU A 208 1.53 -21.63 -13.50
C GLU A 208 0.20 -21.68 -12.75
N ALA A 209 0.25 -22.06 -11.46
CA ALA A 209 -0.95 -22.14 -10.60
C ALA A 209 -1.65 -20.79 -10.39
N LYS A 210 -0.96 -19.66 -10.66
CA LYS A 210 -1.54 -18.31 -10.53
C LYS A 210 -2.19 -17.81 -11.83
N ARG A 211 -2.10 -18.52 -12.93
CA ARG A 211 -2.56 -18.05 -14.25
C ARG A 211 -4.06 -17.73 -14.28
N GLU A 212 -4.89 -18.66 -13.84
CA GLU A 212 -6.35 -18.45 -13.81
C GLU A 212 -6.77 -17.38 -12.81
N ALA A 213 -6.10 -17.32 -11.66
CA ALA A 213 -6.34 -16.27 -10.66
C ALA A 213 -6.00 -14.88 -11.21
N ALA A 214 -4.91 -14.73 -11.98
CA ALA A 214 -4.55 -13.46 -12.61
C ALA A 214 -5.59 -13.00 -13.64
N LYS A 215 -6.12 -13.93 -14.43
CA LYS A 215 -7.20 -13.63 -15.39
C LYS A 215 -8.49 -13.19 -14.67
N ALA A 216 -8.81 -13.85 -13.56
CA ALA A 216 -9.97 -13.47 -12.74
C ALA A 216 -9.84 -12.07 -12.11
N LEU A 217 -8.60 -11.59 -11.90
CA LEU A 217 -8.30 -10.22 -11.46
C LEU A 217 -8.44 -9.17 -12.57
N GLY A 218 -8.55 -9.59 -13.84
CA GLY A 218 -8.68 -8.71 -14.99
C GLY A 218 -7.45 -8.68 -15.92
N ALA A 219 -6.49 -9.61 -15.80
CA ALA A 219 -5.41 -9.71 -16.75
C ALA A 219 -5.91 -10.30 -18.08
N ASP A 220 -5.63 -9.62 -19.20
CA ASP A 220 -5.93 -10.11 -20.57
C ASP A 220 -5.01 -11.26 -20.95
N GLU A 221 -3.74 -11.17 -20.55
CA GLU A 221 -2.73 -12.18 -20.79
C GLU A 221 -1.94 -12.47 -19.50
N VAL A 222 -1.42 -13.70 -19.40
CA VAL A 222 -0.54 -14.09 -18.29
C VAL A 222 0.68 -14.78 -18.85
N VAL A 223 1.85 -14.31 -18.46
CA VAL A 223 3.16 -14.77 -18.92
C VAL A 223 3.91 -15.43 -17.78
N ASN A 224 4.40 -16.64 -17.99
CA ASN A 224 5.36 -17.23 -17.07
C ASN A 224 6.75 -16.65 -17.35
N SER A 225 7.24 -15.82 -16.45
CA SER A 225 8.54 -15.14 -16.62
C SER A 225 9.76 -16.08 -16.59
N ARG A 226 9.57 -17.37 -16.26
CA ARG A 226 10.60 -18.41 -16.40
C ARG A 226 10.59 -19.08 -17.77
N ASN A 227 9.57 -18.84 -18.58
CA ASN A 227 9.46 -19.38 -19.93
C ASN A 227 10.02 -18.36 -20.93
N ALA A 228 11.19 -18.67 -21.51
CA ALA A 228 11.87 -17.78 -22.44
C ALA A 228 11.05 -17.48 -23.70
N ASP A 229 10.32 -18.47 -24.22
CA ASP A 229 9.52 -18.31 -25.45
C ASP A 229 8.32 -17.36 -25.19
N GLU A 230 7.67 -17.48 -24.02
CA GLU A 230 6.61 -16.55 -23.62
C GLU A 230 7.16 -15.13 -23.48
N MET A 231 8.33 -14.96 -22.84
CA MET A 231 8.96 -13.64 -22.68
C MET A 231 9.35 -13.01 -24.01
N VAL A 232 9.95 -13.79 -24.92
CA VAL A 232 10.38 -13.33 -26.25
C VAL A 232 9.19 -12.86 -27.09
N ALA A 233 8.04 -13.51 -26.99
CA ALA A 233 6.81 -13.11 -27.70
C ALA A 233 6.35 -11.68 -27.36
N HIS A 234 6.78 -11.16 -26.20
CA HIS A 234 6.42 -9.83 -25.73
C HIS A 234 7.51 -8.76 -25.87
N LEU A 235 8.63 -9.07 -26.53
CA LEU A 235 9.72 -8.09 -26.72
C LEU A 235 9.22 -6.80 -27.39
N LYS A 236 9.63 -5.65 -26.81
CA LYS A 236 9.37 -4.30 -27.35
C LYS A 236 7.86 -4.00 -27.55
N SER A 237 7.00 -4.53 -26.67
CA SER A 237 5.54 -4.41 -26.82
C SER A 237 4.85 -3.59 -25.72
N PHE A 238 5.49 -3.32 -24.58
CA PHE A 238 4.87 -2.62 -23.46
C PHE A 238 5.10 -1.10 -23.49
N ASP A 239 4.05 -0.35 -23.21
CA ASP A 239 4.13 1.08 -22.95
C ASP A 239 4.61 1.36 -21.53
N PHE A 240 4.13 0.58 -20.58
CA PHE A 240 4.42 0.71 -19.16
C PHE A 240 4.53 -0.67 -18.49
N ILE A 241 5.44 -0.80 -17.51
CA ILE A 241 5.55 -2.00 -16.67
C ILE A 241 5.57 -1.56 -15.20
N LEU A 242 4.62 -2.05 -14.42
CA LEU A 242 4.57 -1.92 -12.97
C LEU A 242 5.25 -3.13 -12.33
N ASN A 243 6.41 -2.90 -11.71
CA ASN A 243 7.17 -3.95 -11.03
C ASN A 243 6.91 -3.92 -9.53
N THR A 244 6.17 -4.93 -9.03
CA THR A 244 5.74 -5.03 -7.64
C THR A 244 6.55 -6.02 -6.82
N VAL A 245 7.62 -6.58 -7.38
CA VAL A 245 8.42 -7.63 -6.73
C VAL A 245 9.39 -7.03 -5.74
N ALA A 246 9.26 -7.40 -4.47
CA ALA A 246 10.11 -6.96 -3.37
C ALA A 246 11.34 -7.87 -3.14
N ALA A 247 11.79 -8.59 -4.15
CA ALA A 247 12.99 -9.43 -4.12
C ALA A 247 13.94 -9.05 -5.26
N PRO A 248 15.26 -9.13 -5.08
CA PRO A 248 16.21 -8.88 -6.16
C PRO A 248 15.99 -9.84 -7.33
N HIS A 249 15.90 -9.29 -8.53
CA HIS A 249 15.76 -10.03 -9.78
C HIS A 249 16.42 -9.26 -10.92
N ASN A 250 16.53 -9.88 -12.10
CA ASN A 250 17.10 -9.24 -13.26
C ASN A 250 16.09 -8.28 -13.89
N LEU A 251 16.37 -6.98 -13.80
CA LEU A 251 15.49 -5.94 -14.38
C LEU A 251 15.50 -5.94 -15.90
N ASP A 252 16.58 -6.45 -16.53
CA ASP A 252 16.69 -6.51 -17.99
C ASP A 252 15.68 -7.47 -18.63
N ASP A 253 15.25 -8.51 -17.91
CA ASP A 253 14.20 -9.42 -18.37
C ASP A 253 12.90 -8.65 -18.70
N PHE A 254 12.64 -7.55 -18.02
CA PHE A 254 11.46 -6.72 -18.21
C PHE A 254 11.73 -5.44 -19.01
N THR A 255 12.89 -4.78 -18.86
CA THR A 255 13.19 -3.57 -19.64
C THR A 255 13.28 -3.86 -21.14
N THR A 256 13.72 -5.07 -21.54
CA THR A 256 13.74 -5.50 -22.95
C THR A 256 12.33 -5.59 -23.57
N LEU A 257 11.31 -5.80 -22.76
CA LEU A 257 9.91 -5.87 -23.19
C LEU A 257 9.31 -4.49 -23.49
N LEU A 258 9.90 -3.40 -22.96
CA LEU A 258 9.42 -2.04 -23.19
C LEU A 258 9.61 -1.61 -24.65
N LYS A 259 8.64 -0.89 -25.18
CA LYS A 259 8.74 -0.12 -26.43
C LYS A 259 9.81 0.97 -26.32
N ARG A 260 10.02 1.72 -27.42
CA ARG A 260 10.69 3.01 -27.36
C ARG A 260 9.88 3.95 -26.47
N ASP A 261 10.56 4.67 -25.60
CA ASP A 261 9.97 5.60 -24.62
C ASP A 261 9.13 4.93 -23.52
N GLY A 262 9.13 3.60 -23.43
CA GLY A 262 8.44 2.86 -22.39
C GLY A 262 9.16 3.01 -21.03
N THR A 263 8.38 2.95 -19.94
CA THR A 263 8.88 3.08 -18.59
C THR A 263 8.53 1.83 -17.77
N MET A 264 9.49 1.39 -16.95
CA MET A 264 9.26 0.42 -15.88
C MET A 264 9.36 1.14 -14.53
N THR A 265 8.31 1.06 -13.72
CA THR A 265 8.31 1.65 -12.37
C THR A 265 8.43 0.57 -11.31
N LEU A 266 9.36 0.80 -10.38
CA LEU A 266 9.60 -0.07 -9.23
C LEU A 266 8.80 0.45 -8.03
N VAL A 267 7.96 -0.39 -7.46
CA VAL A 267 7.19 -0.12 -6.24
C VAL A 267 7.43 -1.18 -5.15
N GLY A 268 8.10 -2.26 -5.48
CA GLY A 268 8.57 -3.25 -4.51
C GLY A 268 9.94 -2.85 -3.95
N ALA A 269 10.11 -2.87 -2.63
CA ALA A 269 11.36 -2.53 -1.94
C ALA A 269 12.10 -3.80 -1.49
N PRO A 270 13.11 -4.29 -2.23
CA PRO A 270 13.86 -5.46 -1.82
C PRO A 270 14.83 -5.13 -0.68
N ALA A 271 15.06 -6.10 0.21
CA ALA A 271 16.01 -5.97 1.33
C ALA A 271 17.47 -5.81 0.85
N THR A 272 17.81 -6.28 -0.35
CA THR A 272 19.12 -6.12 -0.98
C THR A 272 18.96 -5.49 -2.36
N PRO A 273 19.93 -4.65 -2.82
CA PRO A 273 19.82 -3.96 -4.09
C PRO A 273 19.69 -4.90 -5.31
N HIS A 274 18.97 -4.45 -6.33
CA HIS A 274 19.03 -5.06 -7.66
C HIS A 274 20.41 -4.91 -8.28
N LYS A 275 20.75 -5.81 -9.20
CA LYS A 275 21.91 -5.58 -10.09
C LYS A 275 21.62 -4.38 -10.99
N SER A 276 22.69 -3.65 -11.36
CA SER A 276 22.57 -2.58 -12.36
C SER A 276 22.03 -3.14 -13.67
N PRO A 277 21.03 -2.48 -14.27
CA PRO A 277 20.54 -2.88 -15.61
C PRO A 277 21.61 -2.64 -16.67
N GLU A 278 21.51 -3.38 -17.78
CA GLU A 278 22.36 -3.18 -18.97
C GLU A 278 22.02 -1.85 -19.64
N VAL A 279 23.00 -0.92 -19.64
CA VAL A 279 22.79 0.46 -20.08
C VAL A 279 22.31 0.54 -21.54
N PHE A 280 22.79 -0.35 -22.43
CA PHE A 280 22.35 -0.37 -23.82
C PHE A 280 20.87 -0.71 -23.99
N ASN A 281 20.28 -1.49 -23.10
CA ASN A 281 18.83 -1.74 -23.11
C ASN A 281 18.02 -0.44 -22.92
N LEU A 282 18.56 0.50 -22.19
CA LEU A 282 17.93 1.82 -21.97
C LEU A 282 18.20 2.76 -23.15
N ILE A 283 19.48 2.96 -23.50
CA ILE A 283 19.95 3.91 -24.52
C ILE A 283 19.27 3.63 -25.89
N MET A 284 19.31 2.38 -26.35
CA MET A 284 18.88 2.01 -27.69
C MET A 284 17.40 2.26 -27.97
N LYS A 285 16.59 2.46 -26.95
CA LYS A 285 15.13 2.67 -27.08
C LYS A 285 14.61 3.83 -26.22
N ARG A 286 15.50 4.62 -25.61
CA ARG A 286 15.14 5.72 -24.70
C ARG A 286 14.14 5.24 -23.62
N ARG A 287 14.43 4.07 -23.04
CA ARG A 287 13.63 3.47 -21.98
C ARG A 287 13.98 4.06 -20.64
N ALA A 288 13.03 4.08 -19.72
CA ALA A 288 13.24 4.56 -18.37
C ALA A 288 12.98 3.47 -17.32
N ILE A 289 13.73 3.53 -16.22
CA ILE A 289 13.40 2.87 -14.96
C ILE A 289 13.15 3.98 -13.96
N ALA A 290 12.00 3.93 -13.31
CA ALA A 290 11.56 4.93 -12.36
C ALA A 290 11.17 4.28 -11.02
N GLY A 291 11.07 5.08 -9.98
CA GLY A 291 10.47 4.71 -8.70
C GLY A 291 9.16 5.46 -8.46
N SER A 292 8.29 4.90 -7.64
CA SER A 292 7.09 5.57 -7.14
C SER A 292 6.84 5.10 -5.71
N MET A 293 6.54 6.03 -4.81
CA MET A 293 6.28 5.75 -3.40
C MET A 293 4.86 6.17 -3.06
N ILE A 294 3.98 5.20 -2.73
CA ILE A 294 2.58 5.46 -2.37
C ILE A 294 1.96 6.57 -3.25
N GLY A 295 1.21 7.50 -2.68
CA GLY A 295 0.70 8.71 -3.31
C GLY A 295 0.34 9.75 -2.27
N GLY A 296 0.16 11.00 -2.68
CA GLY A 296 -0.28 12.08 -1.82
C GLY A 296 -1.74 11.92 -1.38
N ILE A 297 -2.18 12.79 -0.47
CA ILE A 297 -3.53 12.71 0.10
C ILE A 297 -4.63 12.93 -0.95
N PRO A 298 -4.55 13.94 -1.82
CA PRO A 298 -5.56 14.12 -2.88
C PRO A 298 -5.62 12.94 -3.85
N GLU A 299 -4.48 12.40 -4.26
CA GLU A 299 -4.41 11.25 -5.16
C GLU A 299 -4.94 9.97 -4.49
N THR A 300 -4.69 9.80 -3.20
CA THR A 300 -5.24 8.67 -2.42
C THR A 300 -6.76 8.76 -2.31
N GLN A 301 -7.32 9.98 -2.14
CA GLN A 301 -8.77 10.17 -2.18
C GLN A 301 -9.35 9.89 -3.57
N GLU A 302 -8.69 10.36 -4.64
CA GLU A 302 -9.08 10.06 -6.02
C GLU A 302 -9.10 8.55 -6.28
N MET A 303 -8.08 7.83 -5.84
CA MET A 303 -8.00 6.38 -5.95
C MET A 303 -9.16 5.68 -5.22
N LEU A 304 -9.48 6.10 -3.98
CA LEU A 304 -10.59 5.54 -3.23
C LEU A 304 -11.94 5.79 -3.93
N ASP A 305 -12.14 7.00 -4.45
CA ASP A 305 -13.35 7.36 -5.18
C ASP A 305 -13.47 6.56 -6.49
N PHE A 306 -12.36 6.42 -7.24
CA PHE A 306 -12.28 5.57 -8.43
C PHE A 306 -12.60 4.11 -8.12
N CYS A 307 -12.03 3.58 -7.04
CA CYS A 307 -12.31 2.20 -6.61
C CYS A 307 -13.77 2.01 -6.22
N ALA A 308 -14.37 2.96 -5.51
CA ALA A 308 -15.79 2.89 -5.14
C ALA A 308 -16.71 2.93 -6.37
N GLU A 309 -16.41 3.79 -7.35
CA GLU A 309 -17.17 3.91 -8.59
C GLU A 309 -17.13 2.63 -9.44
N HIS A 310 -15.97 1.96 -9.46
CA HIS A 310 -15.75 0.75 -10.26
C HIS A 310 -15.97 -0.56 -9.47
N GLY A 311 -16.38 -0.47 -8.20
CA GLY A 311 -16.60 -1.66 -7.36
C GLY A 311 -15.31 -2.43 -7.03
N ILE A 312 -14.16 -1.74 -7.00
CA ILE A 312 -12.85 -2.36 -6.76
C ILE A 312 -12.54 -2.38 -5.28
N VAL A 313 -12.22 -3.56 -4.77
CA VAL A 313 -11.68 -3.79 -3.43
C VAL A 313 -10.56 -4.83 -3.50
N ALA A 314 -9.75 -4.93 -2.44
CA ALA A 314 -8.76 -5.99 -2.32
C ALA A 314 -9.40 -7.36 -2.08
N ASP A 315 -8.74 -8.43 -2.53
CA ASP A 315 -9.10 -9.79 -2.14
C ASP A 315 -8.43 -10.07 -0.80
N ILE A 316 -9.23 -10.37 0.22
CA ILE A 316 -8.77 -10.41 1.61
C ILE A 316 -9.09 -11.72 2.32
N GLU A 317 -8.31 -12.00 3.34
CA GLU A 317 -8.58 -12.98 4.38
C GLU A 317 -8.65 -12.23 5.72
N MET A 318 -9.79 -12.33 6.40
CA MET A 318 -9.99 -11.71 7.71
C MET A 318 -9.27 -12.50 8.79
N ILE A 319 -8.60 -11.79 9.69
CA ILE A 319 -7.95 -12.38 10.87
C ILE A 319 -8.37 -11.65 12.14
N ARG A 320 -8.24 -12.34 13.27
CA ARG A 320 -8.33 -11.75 14.61
C ARG A 320 -6.98 -11.13 15.01
N ALA A 321 -6.99 -10.24 15.95
CA ALA A 321 -5.77 -9.60 16.46
C ALA A 321 -4.75 -10.59 17.04
N ASP A 322 -5.20 -11.69 17.64
CA ASP A 322 -4.34 -12.76 18.18
C ASP A 322 -3.70 -13.65 17.10
N GLN A 323 -4.13 -13.54 15.83
CA GLN A 323 -3.61 -14.30 14.69
C GLN A 323 -2.53 -13.54 13.89
N ILE A 324 -2.15 -12.33 14.28
CA ILE A 324 -1.23 -11.47 13.51
C ILE A 324 0.12 -12.14 13.28
N ASN A 325 0.68 -12.79 14.31
CA ASN A 325 1.98 -13.46 14.18
C ASN A 325 1.94 -14.64 13.20
N GLU A 326 0.86 -15.42 13.21
CA GLU A 326 0.65 -16.49 12.23
C GLU A 326 0.49 -15.90 10.81
N ALA A 327 -0.28 -14.82 10.67
CA ALA A 327 -0.46 -14.14 9.39
C ALA A 327 0.88 -13.63 8.81
N TYR A 328 1.79 -13.10 9.62
CA TYR A 328 3.13 -12.72 9.20
C TYR A 328 3.93 -13.90 8.64
N GLU A 329 3.91 -15.05 9.31
CA GLU A 329 4.60 -16.25 8.82
C GLU A 329 3.97 -16.81 7.55
N ARG A 330 2.63 -16.77 7.42
CA ARG A 330 1.92 -17.15 6.20
C ARG A 330 2.24 -16.21 5.05
N MET A 331 2.30 -14.91 5.32
CA MET A 331 2.64 -13.88 4.32
C MET A 331 4.05 -14.09 3.76
N LEU A 332 5.04 -14.42 4.60
CA LEU A 332 6.41 -14.73 4.17
C LEU A 332 6.49 -15.97 3.27
N ARG A 333 5.61 -16.95 3.48
CA ARG A 333 5.52 -18.15 2.63
C ARG A 333 4.68 -17.92 1.37
N GLY A 334 4.08 -16.74 1.21
CA GLY A 334 3.14 -16.45 0.12
C GLY A 334 1.82 -17.20 0.21
N ASP A 335 1.45 -17.63 1.42
CA ASP A 335 0.23 -18.38 1.72
C ASP A 335 -0.91 -17.42 2.11
N VAL A 336 -1.31 -16.57 1.17
CA VAL A 336 -2.47 -15.69 1.29
C VAL A 336 -2.93 -15.21 -0.11
N LYS A 337 -4.22 -15.07 -0.31
CA LYS A 337 -4.82 -14.50 -1.53
C LYS A 337 -5.73 -13.32 -1.14
N TYR A 338 -5.27 -12.10 -1.17
CA TYR A 338 -3.88 -11.66 -1.38
C TYR A 338 -3.41 -10.83 -0.19
N ARG A 339 -4.36 -10.41 0.69
CA ARG A 339 -4.10 -9.54 1.84
C ARG A 339 -4.77 -10.07 3.10
N PHE A 340 -4.09 -9.97 4.22
CA PHE A 340 -4.75 -10.12 5.52
C PHE A 340 -5.32 -8.79 5.98
N VAL A 341 -6.46 -8.85 6.68
CA VAL A 341 -7.07 -7.70 7.35
C VAL A 341 -7.50 -8.09 8.76
N ILE A 342 -7.05 -7.30 9.72
CA ILE A 342 -7.38 -7.48 11.14
C ILE A 342 -8.77 -6.92 11.39
N ASP A 343 -9.61 -7.70 12.06
CA ASP A 343 -10.81 -7.19 12.72
C ASP A 343 -10.39 -6.57 14.08
N ASN A 344 -10.25 -5.24 14.12
CA ASN A 344 -9.79 -4.53 15.32
C ASN A 344 -10.76 -4.61 16.50
N ARG A 345 -12.02 -5.03 16.28
CA ARG A 345 -12.99 -5.30 17.36
C ARG A 345 -12.59 -6.50 18.21
N THR A 346 -11.64 -7.32 17.73
CA THR A 346 -11.07 -8.44 18.47
C THR A 346 -9.91 -8.06 19.38
N LEU A 347 -9.51 -6.77 19.40
CA LEU A 347 -8.59 -6.21 20.39
C LEU A 347 -9.31 -6.02 21.72
N THR A 348 -9.43 -7.09 22.48
CA THR A 348 -10.05 -7.11 23.80
C THR A 348 -9.00 -7.32 24.89
N ASP A 349 -9.42 -7.21 26.16
CA ASP A 349 -8.57 -7.45 27.34
C ASP A 349 -8.01 -8.86 27.41
#